data_cc3711759e4a515ee454807a20daa206
#
_entry.id   cc3711759e4a515ee454807a20daa206
#
_cell.length_a   1.000
_cell.length_b   1.000
_cell.length_c   1.000
_cell.angle_alpha   90.00
_cell.angle_beta   90.00
_cell.angle_gamma   90.00
#
_symmetry.space_group_name_H-M   'P 1'
#
loop_
_entity.id
_entity.type
_entity.pdbx_description
1 polymer ?
#
loop_
_entity_poly.entity_id
_entity_poly.type
_entity_poly.pdbx_seq_one_letter_code
_entity_poly.pdbx_strand_id
1 'polypeptide(L)'
;MLVASAALLPATLASATSAPLRATLAPALATNAPVVRLSFPAAISAAQLPKLVTTPALRSAWVQVGPRTVQAVITGILPAATSFSVKVPTRFQCSGSCTVSASRTVTMYSLARMTYEAQLLAELNYLPVKFTPANPSADLSQPTLGTFTWRFPNLPRSLKSQWTAGINNSILLGAVMSFQDVHGMVQNGLMDGPVLLALQKEIKAGAAGLSPRPWNYVDISMVGYGNAHVELLALYVDGKIVAPTHCSTCWDSGPYVKVNTGISVAPTDLGTFPVYYRNRSQTMSGFNPDGSYYSDAGVEWVSYFNGGDALHEFPRPSYGSPQSLGCIEMSMFDAKFVWPHTPIGTIVSVHA
;
A
#
# COMPACT_ATOMS: atom_id res chain seq x y z
N MET A 1 14.18 60.23 -57.43
CA MET A 1 14.20 60.14 -55.96
C MET A 1 12.87 59.58 -55.50
N LEU A 2 12.81 58.26 -55.34
CA LEU A 2 11.64 57.56 -54.82
C LEU A 2 11.99 57.14 -53.38
N VAL A 3 11.24 57.65 -52.42
CA VAL A 3 11.32 57.26 -51.01
C VAL A 3 10.32 56.12 -50.80
N ALA A 4 10.81 54.92 -50.51
CA ALA A 4 9.98 53.79 -50.15
C ALA A 4 9.71 53.79 -48.66
N SER A 5 8.47 54.02 -48.26
CA SER A 5 8.01 53.87 -46.88
C SER A 5 7.80 52.39 -46.60
N ALA A 6 8.61 51.84 -45.67
CA ALA A 6 8.39 50.52 -45.14
C ALA A 6 7.30 50.56 -44.07
N ALA A 7 6.17 49.96 -44.30
CA ALA A 7 5.14 49.74 -43.26
C ALA A 7 5.56 48.64 -42.33
N LEU A 8 5.73 48.95 -41.06
CA LEU A 8 5.89 48.00 -39.96
C LEU A 8 4.51 47.34 -39.70
N LEU A 9 4.40 46.04 -39.99
CA LEU A 9 3.30 45.20 -39.54
C LEU A 9 3.47 44.93 -38.04
N PRO A 10 2.41 45.06 -37.22
CA PRO A 10 2.49 44.71 -35.81
C PRO A 10 2.65 43.19 -35.69
N ALA A 11 3.69 42.75 -35.00
CA ALA A 11 3.87 41.38 -34.62
C ALA A 11 2.74 40.99 -33.65
N THR A 12 1.81 40.20 -34.10
CA THR A 12 0.82 39.54 -33.24
C THR A 12 1.57 38.58 -32.35
N LEU A 13 1.72 38.96 -31.11
CA LEU A 13 2.10 38.05 -30.03
C LEU A 13 1.07 36.93 -29.93
N ALA A 14 1.39 35.79 -30.51
CA ALA A 14 0.64 34.57 -30.27
C ALA A 14 0.69 34.28 -28.79
N SER A 15 -0.41 34.52 -28.07
CA SER A 15 -0.59 34.07 -26.70
C SER A 15 -0.42 32.54 -26.70
N ALA A 16 0.76 32.09 -26.28
CA ALA A 16 0.98 30.70 -25.97
C ALA A 16 0.00 30.33 -24.86
N THR A 17 -1.10 29.66 -25.20
CA THR A 17 -1.98 29.02 -24.24
C THR A 17 -1.15 27.99 -23.51
N SER A 18 -0.62 28.36 -22.35
CA SER A 18 0.10 27.43 -21.49
C SER A 18 -0.86 26.28 -21.16
N ALA A 19 -0.43 25.05 -21.45
CA ALA A 19 -1.18 23.87 -21.07
C ALA A 19 -1.51 23.92 -19.58
N PRO A 20 -2.73 23.52 -19.17
CA PRO A 20 -3.13 23.60 -17.78
C PRO A 20 -2.17 22.81 -16.90
N LEU A 21 -1.67 23.45 -15.84
CA LEU A 21 -0.83 22.84 -14.82
C LEU A 21 -1.64 21.72 -14.15
N ARG A 22 -1.24 20.47 -14.37
CA ARG A 22 -1.87 19.31 -13.73
C ARG A 22 -1.18 19.03 -12.41
N ALA A 23 -1.92 19.14 -11.30
CA ALA A 23 -1.46 18.64 -10.01
C ALA A 23 -1.73 17.15 -9.90
N THR A 24 -0.74 16.38 -9.49
CA THR A 24 -0.91 14.97 -9.10
C THR A 24 -1.09 14.88 -7.60
N LEU A 25 -2.10 14.13 -7.16
CA LEU A 25 -2.27 13.72 -5.78
C LEU A 25 -1.35 12.52 -5.53
N ALA A 26 -0.35 12.72 -4.66
CA ALA A 26 0.41 11.60 -4.13
C ALA A 26 -0.32 11.04 -2.91
N PRO A 27 -0.55 9.71 -2.82
CA PRO A 27 -0.96 9.11 -1.57
C PRO A 27 0.13 9.37 -0.53
N ALA A 28 -0.28 9.67 0.71
CA ALA A 28 0.65 9.89 1.81
C ALA A 28 1.25 8.55 2.25
N LEU A 29 2.34 8.17 1.61
CA LEU A 29 3.21 7.13 2.12
C LEU A 29 4.16 7.75 3.13
N ALA A 30 4.13 7.22 4.36
CA ALA A 30 5.16 7.39 5.40
C ALA A 30 5.35 8.75 6.08
N THR A 31 4.30 9.48 6.42
CA THR A 31 4.43 10.56 7.43
C THR A 31 3.29 10.48 8.45
N ASN A 32 3.59 10.83 9.70
CA ASN A 32 2.76 10.70 10.91
C ASN A 32 1.45 11.52 10.93
N ALA A 33 1.02 12.07 9.81
CA ALA A 33 -0.24 12.77 9.65
C ALA A 33 -0.80 12.51 8.25
N PRO A 34 -2.13 12.46 8.09
CA PRO A 34 -2.74 12.40 6.78
C PRO A 34 -2.35 13.64 5.97
N VAL A 35 -1.75 13.43 4.81
CA VAL A 35 -1.17 14.49 3.99
C VAL A 35 -1.78 14.47 2.60
N VAL A 36 -2.40 15.57 2.19
CA VAL A 36 -2.69 15.83 0.77
C VAL A 36 -1.54 16.62 0.18
N ARG A 37 -0.83 16.01 -0.75
CA ARG A 37 0.29 16.66 -1.45
C ARG A 37 -0.09 16.93 -2.89
N LEU A 38 0.14 18.16 -3.34
CA LEU A 38 -0.04 18.59 -4.73
C LEU A 38 1.33 18.86 -5.34
N SER A 39 1.61 18.20 -6.45
CA SER A 39 2.81 18.46 -7.26
C SER A 39 2.42 19.10 -8.57
N PHE A 40 3.15 20.12 -8.99
CA PHE A 40 2.90 20.92 -10.17
C PHE A 40 4.06 20.80 -11.16
N PRO A 41 3.82 20.92 -12.47
CA PRO A 41 4.89 20.87 -13.48
C PRO A 41 5.80 22.11 -13.46
N ALA A 42 5.34 23.24 -12.90
CA ALA A 42 6.12 24.46 -12.71
C ALA A 42 6.20 24.85 -11.23
N ALA A 43 7.14 25.75 -10.90
CA ALA A 43 7.26 26.28 -9.55
C ALA A 43 5.99 27.04 -9.16
N ILE A 44 5.55 26.83 -7.93
CA ILE A 44 4.36 27.45 -7.34
C ILE A 44 4.65 27.83 -5.88
N SER A 45 4.01 28.88 -5.39
CA SER A 45 4.02 29.23 -3.98
C SER A 45 2.73 28.75 -3.29
N ALA A 46 2.86 28.23 -2.07
CA ALA A 46 1.70 27.85 -1.26
C ALA A 46 0.73 29.04 -1.03
N ALA A 47 1.24 30.28 -1.03
CA ALA A 47 0.44 31.50 -0.90
C ALA A 47 -0.46 31.79 -2.13
N GLN A 48 -0.18 31.17 -3.27
CA GLN A 48 -0.98 31.33 -4.48
C GLN A 48 -2.19 30.38 -4.51
N LEU A 49 -2.25 29.39 -3.60
CA LEU A 49 -3.38 28.48 -3.53
C LEU A 49 -4.56 29.10 -2.78
N PRO A 50 -5.81 28.78 -3.18
CA PRO A 50 -6.98 29.15 -2.39
C PRO A 50 -6.89 28.59 -0.98
N LYS A 51 -7.59 29.25 -0.05
CA LYS A 51 -7.68 28.75 1.32
C LYS A 51 -8.15 27.30 1.33
N LEU A 52 -7.43 26.47 2.10
CA LEU A 52 -7.77 25.07 2.25
C LEU A 52 -9.13 24.91 2.92
N VAL A 53 -10.02 24.13 2.31
CA VAL A 53 -11.37 23.86 2.83
C VAL A 53 -11.44 22.42 3.31
N THR A 54 -11.87 22.25 4.56
CA THR A 54 -12.07 20.95 5.18
C THR A 54 -13.51 20.80 5.68
N THR A 55 -14.01 19.58 5.72
CA THR A 55 -15.32 19.26 6.29
C THR A 55 -15.16 18.08 7.27
N PRO A 56 -15.40 18.25 8.57
CA PRO A 56 -15.72 19.52 9.24
C PRO A 56 -14.61 20.58 9.10
N ALA A 57 -14.95 21.85 9.34
CA ALA A 57 -13.99 22.96 9.24
C ALA A 57 -12.88 22.81 10.29
N LEU A 58 -11.63 22.68 9.84
CA LEU A 58 -10.45 22.51 10.66
C LEU A 58 -9.44 23.62 10.40
N ARG A 59 -8.64 23.96 11.40
CA ARG A 59 -7.48 24.83 11.16
C ARG A 59 -6.50 24.13 10.25
N SER A 60 -6.30 24.68 9.07
CA SER A 60 -5.51 24.04 8.02
C SER A 60 -4.81 25.08 7.15
N ALA A 61 -3.68 24.72 6.58
CA ALA A 61 -2.89 25.57 5.70
C ALA A 61 -2.19 24.73 4.62
N TRP A 62 -1.88 25.38 3.49
CA TRP A 62 -0.92 24.88 2.54
C TRP A 62 0.49 25.22 3.01
N VAL A 63 1.37 24.24 3.04
CA VAL A 63 2.77 24.39 3.40
C VAL A 63 3.65 24.04 2.20
N GLN A 64 4.63 24.89 1.92
CA GLN A 64 5.62 24.63 0.88
C GLN A 64 6.55 23.50 1.32
N VAL A 65 6.66 22.45 0.52
CA VAL A 65 7.57 21.31 0.78
C VAL A 65 8.60 21.09 -0.32
N GLY A 66 8.49 21.85 -1.40
CA GLY A 66 9.45 21.88 -2.51
C GLY A 66 9.06 22.95 -3.54
N PRO A 67 9.93 23.33 -4.47
CA PRO A 67 9.66 24.41 -5.43
C PRO A 67 8.37 24.19 -6.24
N ARG A 68 7.99 22.94 -6.45
CA ARG A 68 6.82 22.52 -7.24
C ARG A 68 5.79 21.75 -6.41
N THR A 69 5.96 21.68 -5.09
CA THR A 69 5.17 20.79 -4.25
C THR A 69 4.68 21.53 -3.01
N VAL A 70 3.38 21.46 -2.79
CA VAL A 70 2.71 21.97 -1.58
C VAL A 70 1.98 20.86 -0.88
N GLN A 71 1.82 21.01 0.41
CA GLN A 71 1.19 20.00 1.27
C GLN A 71 0.12 20.66 2.12
N ALA A 72 -1.08 20.05 2.18
CA ALA A 72 -2.11 20.43 3.12
C ALA A 72 -1.73 19.94 4.52
N VAL A 73 -1.66 20.84 5.48
CA VAL A 73 -1.39 20.53 6.89
C VAL A 73 -2.60 20.94 7.73
N ILE A 74 -3.07 20.04 8.59
CA ILE A 74 -4.07 20.33 9.59
C ILE A 74 -3.34 20.76 10.86
N THR A 75 -3.58 22.00 11.29
CA THR A 75 -2.89 22.62 12.44
C THR A 75 -3.74 22.61 13.71
N GLY A 76 -4.99 22.16 13.64
CA GLY A 76 -5.89 22.04 14.77
C GLY A 76 -5.87 20.68 15.44
N ILE A 77 -6.33 20.63 16.70
CA ILE A 77 -6.60 19.35 17.39
C ILE A 77 -7.79 18.70 16.70
N LEU A 78 -7.58 17.51 16.16
CA LEU A 78 -8.65 16.70 15.60
C LEU A 78 -9.36 15.96 16.73
N PRO A 79 -10.70 15.97 16.79
CA PRO A 79 -11.41 15.08 17.69
C PRO A 79 -11.02 13.64 17.43
N ALA A 80 -10.95 12.83 18.48
CA ALA A 80 -10.63 11.41 18.35
C ALA A 80 -11.62 10.73 17.39
N ALA A 81 -11.12 9.79 16.57
CA ALA A 81 -11.91 8.98 15.65
C ALA A 81 -12.73 9.76 14.59
N THR A 82 -12.33 10.98 14.23
CA THR A 82 -13.03 11.78 13.24
C THR A 82 -12.45 11.60 11.85
N SER A 83 -13.29 11.26 10.87
CA SER A 83 -12.97 11.44 9.45
C SER A 83 -13.22 12.90 9.06
N PHE A 84 -12.39 13.42 8.18
CA PHE A 84 -12.60 14.73 7.58
C PHE A 84 -12.27 14.70 6.10
N SER A 85 -12.90 15.55 5.34
CA SER A 85 -12.60 15.67 3.91
C SER A 85 -11.83 16.96 3.64
N VAL A 86 -10.91 16.88 2.69
CA VAL A 86 -10.16 18.03 2.16
C VAL A 86 -10.64 18.27 0.74
N LYS A 87 -11.18 19.44 0.48
CA LYS A 87 -11.56 19.84 -0.87
C LYS A 87 -10.33 20.42 -1.57
N VAL A 88 -9.87 19.73 -2.60
CA VAL A 88 -8.77 20.20 -3.44
C VAL A 88 -9.34 21.24 -4.42
N PRO A 89 -8.77 22.46 -4.49
CA PRO A 89 -9.23 23.48 -5.41
C PRO A 89 -9.01 23.06 -6.87
N THR A 90 -9.98 23.33 -7.74
CA THR A 90 -9.94 22.97 -9.17
C THR A 90 -9.36 24.04 -10.07
N ARG A 91 -9.52 25.31 -9.69
CA ARG A 91 -9.00 26.47 -10.43
C ARG A 91 -8.52 27.53 -9.45
N PHE A 92 -7.38 28.13 -9.72
CA PHE A 92 -6.85 29.25 -8.96
C PHE A 92 -5.90 30.07 -9.84
N GLN A 93 -5.69 31.33 -9.48
CA GLN A 93 -4.74 32.19 -10.16
C GLN A 93 -3.33 31.90 -9.67
N CYS A 94 -2.45 31.56 -10.57
CA CYS A 94 -1.00 31.59 -10.39
C CYS A 94 -0.42 32.55 -11.44
N SER A 95 0.90 32.68 -11.56
CA SER A 95 1.53 33.45 -12.65
C SER A 95 1.21 32.82 -14.03
N GLY A 96 -0.05 32.93 -14.45
CA GLY A 96 -0.71 32.24 -15.53
C GLY A 96 -2.01 31.61 -15.02
N SER A 97 -2.69 30.81 -15.80
CA SER A 97 -3.88 30.05 -15.37
C SER A 97 -3.47 28.69 -14.84
N CYS A 98 -3.69 28.43 -13.53
CA CYS A 98 -3.49 27.10 -12.95
C CYS A 98 -4.81 26.37 -12.81
N THR A 99 -4.90 25.18 -13.36
CA THR A 99 -6.04 24.27 -13.16
C THR A 99 -5.54 22.97 -12.54
N VAL A 100 -6.24 22.48 -11.53
CA VAL A 100 -6.08 21.11 -11.03
C VAL A 100 -7.07 20.25 -11.79
N SER A 101 -6.60 19.17 -12.40
CA SER A 101 -7.35 18.39 -13.40
C SER A 101 -8.58 17.63 -12.86
N ALA A 102 -8.85 17.65 -11.57
CA ALA A 102 -10.08 17.14 -10.98
C ALA A 102 -10.36 17.76 -9.61
N SER A 103 -11.60 18.17 -9.37
CA SER A 103 -12.08 18.37 -8.01
C SER A 103 -12.16 17.03 -7.32
N ARG A 104 -11.30 16.79 -6.35
CA ARG A 104 -11.40 15.60 -5.51
C ARG A 104 -11.62 16.02 -4.07
N THR A 105 -12.61 15.43 -3.46
CA THR A 105 -12.72 15.38 -2.01
C THR A 105 -11.88 14.19 -1.56
N VAL A 106 -10.83 14.45 -0.81
CA VAL A 106 -9.99 13.40 -0.22
C VAL A 106 -10.47 13.22 1.21
N THR A 107 -10.99 12.05 1.53
CA THR A 107 -11.30 11.68 2.91
C THR A 107 -10.03 11.32 3.63
N MET A 108 -9.81 11.94 4.78
CA MET A 108 -8.65 11.71 5.64
C MET A 108 -9.13 11.34 7.03
N TYR A 109 -8.31 10.58 7.74
CA TYR A 109 -8.61 10.13 9.09
C TYR A 109 -7.60 10.73 10.07
N SER A 110 -8.04 11.08 11.25
CA SER A 110 -7.12 11.52 12.32
C SER A 110 -6.25 10.35 12.79
N LEU A 111 -5.08 10.65 13.39
CA LEU A 111 -4.26 9.62 14.04
C LEU A 111 -5.07 8.82 15.07
N ALA A 112 -5.91 9.49 15.84
CA ALA A 112 -6.81 8.83 16.78
C ALA A 112 -7.81 7.90 16.08
N ARG A 113 -8.27 8.26 14.89
CA ARG A 113 -9.12 7.39 14.07
C ARG A 113 -8.36 6.15 13.61
N MET A 114 -7.17 6.27 13.05
CA MET A 114 -6.37 5.13 12.62
C MET A 114 -5.95 4.23 13.79
N THR A 115 -5.66 4.82 14.96
CA THR A 115 -5.41 4.05 16.18
C THR A 115 -6.63 3.23 16.59
N TYR A 116 -7.82 3.82 16.48
CA TYR A 116 -9.07 3.12 16.77
C TYR A 116 -9.37 2.01 15.76
N GLU A 117 -9.13 2.24 14.49
CA GLU A 117 -9.23 1.20 13.46
C GLU A 117 -8.30 0.02 13.74
N ALA A 118 -7.04 0.33 14.11
CA ALA A 118 -6.07 -0.68 14.53
C ALA A 118 -6.51 -1.41 15.80
N GLN A 119 -7.13 -0.71 16.77
CA GLN A 119 -7.72 -1.32 17.96
C GLN A 119 -8.76 -2.38 17.57
N LEU A 120 -9.75 -2.02 16.74
CA LEU A 120 -10.82 -2.93 16.34
C LEU A 120 -10.29 -4.16 15.59
N LEU A 121 -9.36 -3.95 14.64
CA LEU A 121 -8.73 -5.03 13.88
C LEU A 121 -7.84 -5.93 14.77
N ALA A 122 -7.17 -5.36 15.77
CA ALA A 122 -6.38 -6.13 16.72
C ALA A 122 -7.29 -6.98 17.62
N GLU A 123 -8.41 -6.44 18.11
CA GLU A 123 -9.40 -7.17 18.90
C GLU A 123 -9.99 -8.37 18.15
N LEU A 124 -10.18 -8.24 16.84
CA LEU A 124 -10.66 -9.33 15.98
C LEU A 124 -9.53 -10.19 15.40
N ASN A 125 -8.29 -10.05 15.86
CA ASN A 125 -7.10 -10.81 15.44
C ASN A 125 -6.71 -10.68 13.94
N TYR A 126 -7.17 -9.65 13.23
CA TYR A 126 -6.71 -9.37 11.88
C TYR A 126 -5.29 -8.76 11.83
N LEU A 127 -4.78 -8.27 12.96
CA LEU A 127 -3.43 -7.74 13.09
C LEU A 127 -2.48 -8.70 13.83
N PRO A 128 -1.16 -8.65 13.55
CA PRO A 128 -0.16 -9.41 14.29
C PRO A 128 0.17 -8.79 15.66
N VAL A 129 -0.60 -7.80 16.07
CA VAL A 129 -0.50 -7.13 17.37
C VAL A 129 -1.78 -7.33 18.17
N LYS A 130 -1.64 -7.39 19.50
CA LYS A 130 -2.74 -7.39 20.46
C LYS A 130 -2.89 -5.98 21.01
N PHE A 131 -4.11 -5.50 21.14
CA PHE A 131 -4.44 -4.31 21.88
C PHE A 131 -4.72 -4.66 23.34
N THR A 132 -4.23 -3.84 24.26
CA THR A 132 -4.52 -3.96 25.70
C THR A 132 -5.03 -2.61 26.18
N PRO A 133 -6.31 -2.50 26.57
CA PRO A 133 -6.88 -1.24 27.04
C PRO A 133 -6.28 -0.83 28.37
N ALA A 134 -6.11 0.47 28.59
CA ALA A 134 -5.66 1.02 29.88
C ALA A 134 -6.69 0.80 30.99
N ASN A 135 -7.98 0.78 30.64
CA ASN A 135 -9.08 0.40 31.52
C ASN A 135 -9.60 -0.99 31.07
N PRO A 136 -9.44 -2.06 31.87
CA PRO A 136 -9.91 -3.41 31.52
C PRO A 136 -11.42 -3.53 31.31
N SER A 137 -12.20 -2.58 31.85
CA SER A 137 -13.67 -2.54 31.69
C SER A 137 -14.13 -1.64 30.54
N ALA A 138 -13.21 -1.18 29.67
CA ALA A 138 -13.57 -0.32 28.55
C ALA A 138 -14.42 -1.08 27.53
N ASP A 139 -15.39 -0.40 26.93
CA ASP A 139 -16.10 -0.90 25.75
C ASP A 139 -15.16 -0.83 24.54
N LEU A 140 -14.63 -1.98 24.13
CA LEU A 140 -13.67 -2.09 23.01
C LEU A 140 -14.27 -1.78 21.65
N SER A 141 -15.60 -1.69 21.55
CA SER A 141 -16.26 -1.18 20.36
C SER A 141 -16.20 0.34 20.23
N GLN A 142 -15.63 1.03 21.21
CA GLN A 142 -15.44 2.48 21.24
C GLN A 142 -13.93 2.81 21.30
N PRO A 143 -13.53 4.01 20.80
CA PRO A 143 -12.15 4.45 20.94
C PRO A 143 -11.74 4.48 22.41
N THR A 144 -10.67 3.77 22.76
CA THR A 144 -10.15 3.74 24.14
C THR A 144 -8.64 3.87 24.16
N LEU A 145 -8.10 4.34 25.29
CA LEU A 145 -6.65 4.38 25.49
C LEU A 145 -6.13 2.97 25.75
N GLY A 146 -4.95 2.67 25.22
CA GLY A 146 -4.33 1.36 25.40
C GLY A 146 -2.99 1.28 24.70
N THR A 147 -2.41 0.08 24.70
CA THR A 147 -1.11 -0.22 24.11
C THR A 147 -1.22 -1.39 23.15
N PHE A 148 -0.37 -1.38 22.11
CA PHE A 148 -0.23 -2.50 21.18
C PHE A 148 1.05 -3.28 21.50
N THR A 149 0.94 -4.60 21.52
CA THR A 149 2.06 -5.52 21.70
C THR A 149 2.03 -6.60 20.61
N TRP A 150 3.20 -7.05 20.16
CA TRP A 150 3.28 -8.13 19.16
C TRP A 150 2.72 -9.43 19.72
N ARG A 151 1.80 -10.05 18.99
CA ARG A 151 1.27 -11.40 19.29
C ARG A 151 2.34 -12.47 19.05
N PHE A 152 3.19 -12.26 18.06
CA PHE A 152 4.17 -13.22 17.57
C PHE A 152 5.58 -12.66 17.74
N PRO A 153 6.33 -13.11 18.79
CA PRO A 153 7.65 -12.56 19.11
C PRO A 153 8.71 -12.87 18.04
N ASN A 154 8.54 -13.97 17.29
CA ASN A 154 9.53 -14.47 16.33
C ASN A 154 9.43 -13.85 14.92
N LEU A 155 8.49 -12.94 14.68
CA LEU A 155 8.42 -12.22 13.41
C LEU A 155 9.68 -11.39 13.17
N PRO A 156 10.13 -11.25 11.90
CA PRO A 156 11.30 -10.47 11.53
C PRO A 156 11.26 -9.03 12.05
N ARG A 157 12.44 -8.50 12.40
CA ARG A 157 12.56 -7.09 12.83
C ARG A 157 12.22 -6.14 11.70
N SER A 158 12.55 -6.49 10.45
CA SER A 158 12.20 -5.75 9.23
C SER A 158 10.70 -5.49 9.14
N LEU A 159 9.87 -6.49 9.36
CA LEU A 159 8.43 -6.35 9.42
C LEU A 159 7.98 -5.51 10.64
N LYS A 160 8.52 -5.81 11.82
CA LYS A 160 8.13 -5.13 13.05
C LYS A 160 8.41 -3.63 13.02
N SER A 161 9.49 -3.21 12.37
CA SER A 161 9.85 -1.79 12.22
C SER A 161 8.86 -0.99 11.37
N GLN A 162 8.02 -1.65 10.59
CA GLN A 162 7.02 -1.00 9.72
C GLN A 162 5.69 -0.74 10.44
N TRP A 163 5.53 -1.27 11.66
CA TRP A 163 4.32 -1.06 12.45
C TRP A 163 4.46 0.14 13.36
N THR A 164 3.52 1.06 13.25
CA THR A 164 3.28 2.11 14.24
C THR A 164 1.78 2.35 14.34
N ALA A 165 1.24 2.28 15.55
CA ALA A 165 -0.18 2.52 15.78
C ALA A 165 -0.59 3.93 15.36
N GLY A 166 -1.74 4.06 14.72
CA GLY A 166 -2.26 5.34 14.24
C GLY A 166 -1.62 5.86 12.95
N ILE A 167 -0.73 5.07 12.33
CA ILE A 167 -0.10 5.40 11.06
C ILE A 167 -0.54 4.38 10.01
N ASN A 168 -0.89 4.90 8.82
CA ASN A 168 -1.17 4.03 7.69
C ASN A 168 0.12 3.32 7.25
N ASN A 169 0.05 1.99 7.20
CA ASN A 169 1.15 1.12 6.79
C ASN A 169 0.60 -0.13 6.11
N SER A 170 1.45 -0.89 5.43
CA SER A 170 1.04 -2.10 4.70
C SER A 170 0.38 -3.15 5.59
N ILE A 171 0.79 -3.25 6.86
CA ILE A 171 0.23 -4.22 7.82
C ILE A 171 -1.23 -3.86 8.15
N LEU A 172 -1.50 -2.57 8.40
CA LEU A 172 -2.87 -2.09 8.63
C LEU A 172 -3.73 -2.23 7.37
N LEU A 173 -3.18 -1.86 6.21
CA LEU A 173 -3.85 -1.99 4.92
C LEU A 173 -4.25 -3.44 4.64
N GLY A 174 -3.32 -4.38 4.82
CA GLY A 174 -3.58 -5.81 4.64
C GLY A 174 -4.63 -6.35 5.62
N ALA A 175 -4.63 -5.89 6.86
CA ALA A 175 -5.65 -6.27 7.85
C ALA A 175 -7.05 -5.81 7.44
N VAL A 176 -7.18 -4.57 6.93
CA VAL A 176 -8.46 -4.06 6.40
C VAL A 176 -8.90 -4.89 5.20
N MET A 177 -8.02 -5.16 4.24
CA MET A 177 -8.33 -5.97 3.06
C MET A 177 -8.73 -7.40 3.43
N SER A 178 -8.05 -8.00 4.42
CA SER A 178 -8.39 -9.33 4.92
C SER A 178 -9.78 -9.36 5.58
N PHE A 179 -10.12 -8.32 6.36
CA PHE A 179 -11.46 -8.17 6.91
C PHE A 179 -12.51 -8.02 5.81
N GLN A 180 -12.26 -7.16 4.83
CA GLN A 180 -13.14 -6.95 3.68
C GLN A 180 -13.38 -8.23 2.90
N ASP A 181 -12.33 -9.03 2.66
CA ASP A 181 -12.42 -10.30 1.94
C ASP A 181 -13.26 -11.33 2.69
N VAL A 182 -13.04 -11.47 4.00
CA VAL A 182 -13.83 -12.38 4.85
C VAL A 182 -15.32 -12.03 4.83
N HIS A 183 -15.65 -10.75 4.73
CA HIS A 183 -17.02 -10.24 4.79
C HIS A 183 -17.66 -10.00 3.41
N GLY A 184 -17.00 -10.44 2.31
CA GLY A 184 -17.51 -10.24 0.95
C GLY A 184 -17.65 -8.76 0.56
N MET A 185 -16.86 -7.87 1.16
CA MET A 185 -16.80 -6.46 0.82
C MET A 185 -15.80 -6.22 -0.32
N VAL A 186 -15.78 -5.01 -0.89
CA VAL A 186 -14.76 -4.62 -1.86
C VAL A 186 -13.40 -4.53 -1.17
N GLN A 187 -12.42 -5.32 -1.63
CA GLN A 187 -11.07 -5.42 -1.04
C GLN A 187 -10.18 -4.26 -1.48
N ASN A 188 -10.53 -3.04 -1.09
CA ASN A 188 -9.81 -1.81 -1.46
C ASN A 188 -8.91 -1.26 -0.34
N GLY A 189 -8.91 -1.88 0.83
CA GLY A 189 -8.14 -1.45 2.00
C GLY A 189 -8.62 -0.15 2.64
N LEU A 190 -9.78 0.35 2.24
CA LEU A 190 -10.35 1.56 2.82
C LEU A 190 -11.21 1.23 4.05
N MET A 191 -10.90 1.88 5.17
CA MET A 191 -11.70 1.82 6.38
C MET A 191 -12.85 2.83 6.28
N ASP A 192 -13.80 2.57 5.40
CA ASP A 192 -15.00 3.41 5.23
C ASP A 192 -16.06 3.14 6.33
N GLY A 193 -17.20 3.82 6.22
CA GLY A 193 -18.29 3.68 7.20
C GLY A 193 -18.82 2.24 7.34
N PRO A 194 -19.14 1.54 6.24
CA PRO A 194 -19.56 0.14 6.26
C PRO A 194 -18.57 -0.80 6.95
N VAL A 195 -17.27 -0.70 6.64
CA VAL A 195 -16.22 -1.51 7.26
C VAL A 195 -16.14 -1.26 8.76
N LEU A 196 -16.13 0.03 9.16
CA LEU A 196 -16.08 0.40 10.57
C LEU A 196 -17.29 -0.13 11.35
N LEU A 197 -18.48 0.02 10.81
CA LEU A 197 -19.71 -0.46 11.44
C LEU A 197 -19.71 -1.98 11.59
N ALA A 198 -19.21 -2.71 10.60
CA ALA A 198 -19.08 -4.15 10.65
C ALA A 198 -18.13 -4.60 11.77
N LEU A 199 -16.93 -3.99 11.86
CA LEU A 199 -15.96 -4.25 12.93
C LEU A 199 -16.57 -4.00 14.33
N GLN A 200 -17.23 -2.85 14.50
CA GLN A 200 -17.90 -2.53 15.78
C GLN A 200 -18.98 -3.52 16.13
N LYS A 201 -19.77 -3.96 15.14
CA LYS A 201 -20.84 -4.95 15.33
C LYS A 201 -20.29 -6.29 15.80
N GLU A 202 -19.20 -6.77 15.22
CA GLU A 202 -18.59 -8.04 15.60
C GLU A 202 -18.04 -8.00 17.03
N ILE A 203 -17.35 -6.93 17.41
CA ILE A 203 -16.85 -6.77 18.78
C ILE A 203 -18.01 -6.77 19.78
N LYS A 204 -19.09 -6.04 19.48
CA LYS A 204 -20.30 -6.03 20.33
C LYS A 204 -20.99 -7.41 20.40
N ALA A 205 -20.87 -8.21 19.37
CA ALA A 205 -21.38 -9.58 19.35
C ALA A 205 -20.48 -10.59 20.09
N GLY A 206 -19.37 -10.14 20.68
CA GLY A 206 -18.43 -10.99 21.42
C GLY A 206 -17.45 -11.76 20.54
N ALA A 207 -17.22 -11.33 19.30
CA ALA A 207 -16.28 -11.97 18.37
C ALA A 207 -14.80 -11.63 18.65
N ALA A 208 -14.50 -10.94 19.75
CA ALA A 208 -13.11 -10.60 20.12
C ALA A 208 -12.24 -11.88 20.21
N GLY A 209 -11.08 -11.84 19.56
CA GLY A 209 -10.15 -12.97 19.48
C GLY A 209 -10.50 -14.06 18.48
N LEU A 210 -11.58 -13.95 17.71
CA LEU A 210 -12.09 -14.97 16.80
C LEU A 210 -11.84 -14.59 15.32
N SER A 211 -10.58 -14.47 14.90
CA SER A 211 -10.32 -14.38 13.46
C SER A 211 -10.70 -15.71 12.78
N PRO A 212 -11.44 -15.69 11.67
CA PRO A 212 -11.79 -16.90 10.93
C PRO A 212 -10.59 -17.53 10.20
N ARG A 213 -9.45 -16.84 10.16
CA ARG A 213 -8.21 -17.27 9.49
C ARG A 213 -7.01 -17.05 10.40
N PRO A 214 -5.95 -17.88 10.27
CA PRO A 214 -4.65 -17.58 10.86
C PRO A 214 -4.09 -16.30 10.24
N TRP A 215 -3.23 -15.61 10.99
CA TRP A 215 -2.49 -14.48 10.46
C TRP A 215 -1.26 -14.98 9.69
N ASN A 216 -1.23 -14.70 8.39
CA ASN A 216 -0.19 -15.18 7.48
C ASN A 216 0.74 -14.03 7.06
N TYR A 217 2.02 -14.40 6.86
CA TYR A 217 3.04 -13.48 6.39
C TYR A 217 4.04 -14.23 5.51
N VAL A 218 4.41 -13.62 4.39
CA VAL A 218 5.42 -14.10 3.46
C VAL A 218 6.63 -13.16 3.51
N ASP A 219 7.80 -13.71 3.78
CA ASP A 219 9.07 -12.99 3.79
C ASP A 219 9.98 -13.53 2.69
N ILE A 220 10.37 -12.66 1.75
CA ILE A 220 11.21 -13.00 0.61
C ILE A 220 12.57 -12.37 0.82
N SER A 221 13.61 -13.19 0.95
CA SER A 221 15.00 -12.76 0.97
C SER A 221 15.66 -13.06 -0.37
N MET A 222 16.11 -12.02 -1.06
CA MET A 222 16.84 -12.15 -2.33
C MET A 222 18.30 -12.60 -2.13
N VAL A 223 18.80 -12.63 -0.90
CA VAL A 223 20.16 -13.06 -0.54
C VAL A 223 20.18 -14.30 0.36
N GLY A 224 18.98 -14.79 0.73
CA GLY A 224 18.80 -15.95 1.59
C GLY A 224 18.82 -15.65 3.09
N TYR A 225 18.73 -16.70 3.89
CA TYR A 225 18.73 -16.64 5.35
C TYR A 225 19.95 -17.35 5.92
N GLY A 226 20.59 -16.73 6.91
CA GLY A 226 21.79 -17.31 7.53
C GLY A 226 22.95 -17.41 6.55
N ASN A 227 23.44 -18.63 6.29
CA ASN A 227 24.55 -18.91 5.37
C ASN A 227 24.07 -19.29 3.96
N ALA A 228 22.78 -19.31 3.68
CA ALA A 228 22.26 -19.59 2.35
C ALA A 228 22.37 -18.34 1.47
N HIS A 229 23.03 -18.47 0.32
CA HIS A 229 23.19 -17.40 -0.67
C HIS A 229 22.29 -17.66 -1.89
N VAL A 230 21.03 -17.96 -1.62
CA VAL A 230 20.01 -18.26 -2.63
C VAL A 230 18.72 -17.53 -2.27
N GLU A 231 17.89 -17.23 -3.24
CA GLU A 231 16.62 -16.55 -3.00
C GLU A 231 15.62 -17.48 -2.31
N LEU A 232 15.10 -17.05 -1.18
CA LEU A 232 14.28 -17.86 -0.29
C LEU A 232 13.00 -17.16 0.12
N LEU A 233 11.94 -17.94 0.27
CA LEU A 233 10.67 -17.55 0.86
C LEU A 233 10.50 -18.25 2.22
N ALA A 234 10.24 -17.47 3.25
CA ALA A 234 9.76 -17.95 4.55
C ALA A 234 8.25 -17.67 4.67
N LEU A 235 7.46 -18.71 4.86
CA LEU A 235 6.03 -18.60 5.11
C LEU A 235 5.76 -18.68 6.61
N TYR A 236 5.14 -17.64 7.16
CA TYR A 236 4.72 -17.60 8.55
C TYR A 236 3.21 -17.77 8.68
N VAL A 237 2.80 -18.67 9.56
CA VAL A 237 1.41 -18.86 9.98
C VAL A 237 1.35 -18.67 11.50
N ASP A 238 0.61 -17.69 11.96
CA ASP A 238 0.54 -17.28 13.37
C ASP A 238 1.93 -17.17 14.01
N GLY A 239 2.86 -16.53 13.28
CA GLY A 239 4.22 -16.22 13.71
C GLY A 239 5.19 -17.41 13.74
N LYS A 240 4.79 -18.57 13.24
CA LYS A 240 5.65 -19.75 13.08
C LYS A 240 5.97 -19.98 11.62
N ILE A 241 7.23 -20.26 11.31
CA ILE A 241 7.61 -20.68 9.97
C ILE A 241 7.00 -22.05 9.70
N VAL A 242 6.33 -22.20 8.58
CA VAL A 242 5.78 -23.45 8.09
C VAL A 242 6.44 -23.81 6.77
N ALA A 243 6.71 -25.11 6.60
CA ALA A 243 7.34 -25.65 5.38
C ALA A 243 6.49 -26.78 4.82
N PRO A 244 6.55 -26.99 3.50
CA PRO A 244 5.90 -28.14 2.90
C PRO A 244 6.54 -29.45 3.40
N THR A 245 5.73 -30.44 3.73
CA THR A 245 6.21 -31.75 4.26
C THR A 245 7.06 -32.55 3.27
N HIS A 246 6.94 -32.24 1.98
CA HIS A 246 7.72 -32.86 0.89
C HIS A 246 8.15 -31.76 -0.08
N CYS A 247 9.09 -30.93 0.33
CA CYS A 247 9.62 -29.88 -0.52
C CYS A 247 10.69 -30.46 -1.47
N SER A 248 10.46 -30.37 -2.77
CA SER A 248 11.43 -30.80 -3.77
C SER A 248 12.68 -29.92 -3.83
N THR A 249 12.58 -28.68 -3.32
CA THR A 249 13.62 -27.66 -3.36
C THR A 249 14.26 -27.35 -1.99
N CYS A 250 13.75 -27.92 -0.88
CA CYS A 250 14.15 -27.57 0.49
C CYS A 250 15.33 -28.36 1.08
N TRP A 251 15.92 -29.31 0.36
CA TRP A 251 16.93 -30.23 0.92
C TRP A 251 18.12 -29.56 1.61
N ASP A 252 18.46 -28.35 1.18
CA ASP A 252 19.59 -27.58 1.69
C ASP A 252 19.18 -26.17 2.18
N SER A 253 17.88 -25.85 2.16
CA SER A 253 17.34 -24.53 2.53
C SER A 253 16.60 -24.51 3.88
N GLY A 254 16.53 -25.63 4.59
CA GLY A 254 15.82 -25.74 5.86
C GLY A 254 14.29 -25.57 5.68
N PRO A 255 13.61 -24.78 6.52
CA PRO A 255 12.16 -24.60 6.45
C PRO A 255 11.73 -23.56 5.38
N TYR A 256 12.60 -23.25 4.43
CA TYR A 256 12.37 -22.21 3.43
C TYR A 256 12.11 -22.80 2.06
N VAL A 257 11.32 -22.10 1.25
CA VAL A 257 11.06 -22.44 -0.15
C VAL A 257 12.08 -21.68 -1.02
N LYS A 258 12.78 -22.37 -1.93
CA LYS A 258 13.59 -21.70 -2.97
C LYS A 258 12.67 -21.05 -3.99
N VAL A 259 12.91 -19.79 -4.28
CA VAL A 259 12.13 -19.00 -5.23
C VAL A 259 13.03 -18.35 -6.27
N ASN A 260 12.47 -17.88 -7.37
CA ASN A 260 13.16 -17.03 -8.33
C ASN A 260 12.51 -15.65 -8.31
N THR A 261 13.31 -14.61 -8.13
CA THR A 261 12.89 -13.21 -8.21
C THR A 261 13.20 -12.60 -9.57
N GLY A 262 12.94 -11.32 -9.74
CA GLY A 262 13.18 -10.60 -10.98
C GLY A 262 14.67 -10.42 -11.32
N ILE A 263 14.99 -10.54 -12.61
CA ILE A 263 16.34 -10.26 -13.14
C ILE A 263 16.68 -8.76 -13.01
N SER A 264 17.97 -8.41 -13.14
CA SER A 264 18.46 -7.05 -12.90
C SER A 264 17.81 -5.95 -13.75
N VAL A 265 17.32 -6.29 -14.95
CA VAL A 265 16.62 -5.35 -15.86
C VAL A 265 15.11 -5.28 -15.63
N ALA A 266 14.56 -6.18 -14.84
CA ALA A 266 13.17 -6.21 -14.39
C ALA A 266 13.13 -6.81 -12.96
N PRO A 267 13.67 -6.10 -11.96
CA PRO A 267 13.79 -6.63 -10.60
C PRO A 267 12.43 -6.71 -9.92
N THR A 268 12.28 -7.66 -8.99
CA THR A 268 11.17 -7.62 -8.04
C THR A 268 11.31 -6.38 -7.16
N ASP A 269 10.23 -5.64 -6.96
CA ASP A 269 10.23 -4.44 -6.13
C ASP A 269 10.47 -4.78 -4.65
N LEU A 270 11.44 -4.08 -4.03
CA LEU A 270 11.67 -4.18 -2.60
C LEU A 270 10.57 -3.45 -1.82
N GLY A 271 10.13 -4.02 -0.74
CA GLY A 271 9.11 -3.39 0.10
C GLY A 271 8.20 -4.39 0.81
N THR A 272 7.10 -3.87 1.32
CA THR A 272 6.08 -4.67 2.03
C THR A 272 4.71 -4.31 1.51
N PHE A 273 4.00 -5.29 1.03
CA PHE A 273 2.77 -5.13 0.25
C PHE A 273 1.71 -6.14 0.71
N PRO A 274 0.42 -5.80 0.70
CA PRO A 274 -0.64 -6.80 0.87
C PRO A 274 -0.95 -7.52 -0.44
N VAL A 275 -1.30 -8.78 -0.38
CA VAL A 275 -1.92 -9.49 -1.50
C VAL A 275 -3.26 -8.81 -1.80
N TYR A 276 -3.45 -8.38 -3.04
CA TYR A 276 -4.63 -7.61 -3.44
C TYR A 276 -5.51 -8.29 -4.49
N TYR A 277 -4.98 -9.28 -5.21
CA TYR A 277 -5.73 -10.05 -6.20
C TYR A 277 -5.21 -11.47 -6.28
N ARG A 278 -6.09 -12.43 -6.53
CA ARG A 278 -5.75 -13.84 -6.64
C ARG A 278 -6.45 -14.50 -7.81
N ASN A 279 -5.75 -15.42 -8.46
CA ASN A 279 -6.36 -16.27 -9.48
C ASN A 279 -5.78 -17.70 -9.37
N ARG A 280 -6.66 -18.69 -9.49
CA ARG A 280 -6.24 -20.10 -9.44
C ARG A 280 -5.39 -20.48 -10.65
N SER A 281 -5.74 -19.98 -11.82
CA SER A 281 -5.02 -20.16 -13.07
C SER A 281 -5.36 -19.05 -14.06
N GLN A 282 -4.36 -18.56 -14.76
CA GLN A 282 -4.54 -17.53 -15.78
C GLN A 282 -3.44 -17.55 -16.84
N THR A 283 -3.63 -16.83 -17.92
CA THR A 283 -2.56 -16.47 -18.85
C THR A 283 -1.86 -15.22 -18.34
N MET A 284 -0.54 -15.26 -18.20
CA MET A 284 0.30 -14.09 -17.97
C MET A 284 0.94 -13.64 -19.27
N SER A 285 0.88 -12.36 -19.58
CA SER A 285 1.44 -11.82 -20.81
C SER A 285 2.00 -10.42 -20.61
N GLY A 286 2.99 -10.07 -21.42
CA GLY A 286 3.66 -8.78 -21.37
C GLY A 286 4.76 -8.68 -22.40
N PHE A 287 5.72 -7.80 -22.15
CA PHE A 287 6.88 -7.61 -22.99
C PHE A 287 8.17 -7.94 -22.24
N ASN A 288 9.04 -8.69 -22.89
CA ASN A 288 10.40 -8.89 -22.41
C ASN A 288 11.21 -7.59 -22.48
N PRO A 289 12.33 -7.45 -21.77
CA PRO A 289 13.19 -6.27 -21.85
C PRO A 289 13.72 -5.94 -23.23
N ASP A 290 13.77 -6.93 -24.12
CA ASP A 290 14.16 -6.77 -25.54
C ASP A 290 13.01 -6.28 -26.45
N GLY A 291 11.80 -6.08 -25.87
CA GLY A 291 10.60 -5.67 -26.57
C GLY A 291 9.80 -6.80 -27.22
N SER A 292 10.23 -8.05 -27.15
CA SER A 292 9.46 -9.20 -27.62
C SER A 292 8.26 -9.47 -26.69
N TYR A 293 7.13 -9.89 -27.27
CA TYR A 293 5.92 -10.22 -26.50
C TYR A 293 5.99 -11.67 -25.99
N TYR A 294 5.59 -11.87 -24.74
CA TYR A 294 5.39 -13.20 -24.16
C TYR A 294 3.93 -13.42 -23.77
N SER A 295 3.51 -14.69 -23.75
CA SER A 295 2.16 -15.10 -23.31
C SER A 295 2.22 -16.51 -22.77
N ASP A 296 2.26 -16.62 -21.44
CA ASP A 296 2.38 -17.88 -20.71
C ASP A 296 0.99 -18.30 -20.25
N ALA A 297 0.43 -19.31 -20.91
CA ALA A 297 -0.90 -19.83 -20.59
C ALA A 297 -0.84 -20.82 -19.43
N GLY A 298 -1.86 -20.80 -18.59
CA GLY A 298 -2.05 -21.79 -17.53
C GLY A 298 -1.14 -21.62 -16.32
N VAL A 299 -0.61 -20.42 -16.08
CA VAL A 299 0.12 -20.09 -14.84
C VAL A 299 -0.82 -20.26 -13.65
N GLU A 300 -0.43 -21.07 -12.68
CA GLU A 300 -1.29 -21.46 -11.57
C GLU A 300 -0.89 -20.81 -10.24
N TRP A 301 -1.84 -20.81 -9.29
CA TRP A 301 -1.64 -20.40 -7.89
C TRP A 301 -1.17 -18.96 -7.73
N VAL A 302 -1.76 -18.05 -8.50
CA VAL A 302 -1.34 -16.66 -8.60
C VAL A 302 -1.88 -15.81 -7.46
N SER A 303 -0.99 -15.08 -6.77
CA SER A 303 -1.31 -14.09 -5.73
C SER A 303 -0.54 -12.80 -5.98
N TYR A 304 -1.20 -11.78 -6.55
CA TYR A 304 -0.62 -10.47 -6.83
C TYR A 304 -0.49 -9.64 -5.55
N PHE A 305 0.68 -9.03 -5.35
CA PHE A 305 0.97 -8.21 -4.18
C PHE A 305 1.44 -6.77 -4.50
N ASN A 306 2.09 -6.55 -5.66
CA ASN A 306 2.54 -5.20 -6.05
C ASN A 306 2.52 -5.02 -7.57
N GLY A 307 1.69 -4.11 -8.09
CA GLY A 307 1.60 -3.86 -9.54
C GLY A 307 1.38 -5.14 -10.35
N GLY A 308 2.40 -5.57 -11.10
CA GLY A 308 2.43 -6.84 -11.84
C GLY A 308 3.07 -7.99 -11.08
N ASP A 309 3.72 -7.73 -9.93
CA ASP A 309 4.45 -8.74 -9.17
C ASP A 309 3.49 -9.68 -8.44
N ALA A 310 3.69 -10.98 -8.61
CA ALA A 310 2.87 -12.02 -8.01
C ALA A 310 3.72 -13.19 -7.51
N LEU A 311 3.22 -13.87 -6.49
CA LEU A 311 3.62 -15.22 -6.11
C LEU A 311 2.90 -16.19 -7.03
N HIS A 312 3.59 -17.08 -7.74
CA HIS A 312 2.95 -18.06 -8.60
C HIS A 312 3.83 -19.26 -8.92
N GLU A 313 3.23 -20.28 -9.48
CA GLU A 313 3.92 -21.39 -10.11
C GLU A 313 4.53 -20.96 -11.44
N PHE A 314 5.77 -21.39 -11.70
CA PHE A 314 6.35 -21.35 -13.04
C PHE A 314 7.44 -22.42 -13.17
N PRO A 315 7.40 -23.28 -14.21
CA PRO A 315 8.37 -24.37 -14.34
C PRO A 315 9.75 -23.84 -14.75
N ARG A 316 10.73 -24.09 -13.88
CA ARG A 316 12.14 -23.74 -14.11
C ARG A 316 13.04 -24.94 -13.85
N PRO A 317 14.21 -25.02 -14.53
CA PRO A 317 15.19 -26.07 -14.24
C PRO A 317 15.75 -26.02 -12.82
N SER A 318 15.78 -24.82 -12.21
CA SER A 318 16.26 -24.60 -10.83
C SER A 318 15.58 -23.39 -10.21
N TYR A 319 15.61 -23.34 -8.88
CA TYR A 319 15.10 -22.21 -8.08
C TYR A 319 16.17 -21.72 -7.11
N GLY A 320 16.08 -20.46 -6.69
CA GLY A 320 17.00 -19.81 -5.77
C GLY A 320 17.86 -18.72 -6.41
N SER A 321 17.48 -18.23 -7.59
CA SER A 321 18.23 -17.19 -8.32
C SER A 321 17.28 -16.32 -9.19
N PRO A 322 17.68 -15.09 -9.56
CA PRO A 322 16.85 -14.21 -10.39
C PRO A 322 16.59 -14.78 -11.78
N GLN A 323 15.33 -15.00 -12.14
CA GLN A 323 14.94 -15.57 -13.45
C GLN A 323 13.63 -14.99 -14.01
N SER A 324 12.84 -14.28 -13.20
CA SER A 324 11.54 -13.72 -13.58
C SER A 324 11.66 -12.29 -14.12
N LEU A 325 10.52 -11.71 -14.49
CA LEU A 325 10.37 -10.29 -14.84
C LEU A 325 9.69 -9.49 -13.70
N GLY A 326 9.98 -9.83 -12.45
CA GLY A 326 9.45 -9.17 -11.24
C GLY A 326 8.68 -10.11 -10.32
N CYS A 327 8.06 -11.15 -10.83
CA CYS A 327 7.32 -12.12 -10.04
C CYS A 327 8.22 -12.98 -9.12
N ILE A 328 7.60 -13.60 -8.13
CA ILE A 328 8.19 -14.63 -7.27
C ILE A 328 7.73 -15.99 -7.80
N GLU A 329 8.59 -16.64 -8.56
CA GLU A 329 8.29 -17.93 -9.17
C GLU A 329 8.65 -19.09 -8.23
N MET A 330 7.80 -20.09 -8.20
CA MET A 330 7.94 -21.30 -7.39
C MET A 330 7.70 -22.56 -8.21
N SER A 331 8.17 -23.70 -7.71
CA SER A 331 7.74 -24.98 -8.26
C SER A 331 6.22 -25.16 -8.09
N MET A 332 5.61 -25.98 -8.94
CA MET A 332 4.18 -26.32 -8.84
C MET A 332 3.81 -26.80 -7.43
N PHE A 333 4.65 -27.60 -6.83
CA PHE A 333 4.45 -28.15 -5.49
C PHE A 333 4.47 -27.07 -4.42
N ASP A 334 5.46 -26.19 -4.46
CA ASP A 334 5.64 -25.10 -3.49
C ASP A 334 4.56 -24.04 -3.63
N ALA A 335 4.22 -23.65 -4.87
CA ALA A 335 3.15 -22.69 -5.14
C ALA A 335 1.79 -23.20 -4.65
N LYS A 336 1.48 -24.47 -4.89
CA LYS A 336 0.28 -25.13 -4.37
C LYS A 336 0.22 -25.15 -2.85
N PHE A 337 1.36 -25.27 -2.17
CA PHE A 337 1.47 -25.19 -0.72
C PHE A 337 1.31 -23.75 -0.20
N VAL A 338 1.98 -22.78 -0.84
CA VAL A 338 1.97 -21.36 -0.40
C VAL A 338 0.62 -20.69 -0.62
N TRP A 339 -0.05 -21.00 -1.72
CA TRP A 339 -1.28 -20.30 -2.15
C TRP A 339 -2.44 -20.30 -1.15
N PRO A 340 -2.78 -21.37 -0.42
CA PRO A 340 -3.81 -21.34 0.62
C PRO A 340 -3.49 -20.35 1.75
N HIS A 341 -2.21 -20.03 1.97
CA HIS A 341 -1.72 -19.14 3.00
C HIS A 341 -1.53 -17.70 2.52
N THR A 342 -1.85 -17.40 1.26
CA THR A 342 -1.78 -16.05 0.70
C THR A 342 -3.16 -15.49 0.32
N PRO A 343 -4.21 -15.58 1.19
CA PRO A 343 -5.48 -14.91 0.93
C PRO A 343 -5.28 -13.40 0.80
N ILE A 344 -6.31 -12.71 0.28
CA ILE A 344 -6.33 -11.24 0.19
C ILE A 344 -5.98 -10.64 1.55
N GLY A 345 -5.10 -9.64 1.55
CA GLY A 345 -4.60 -8.96 2.75
C GLY A 345 -3.38 -9.61 3.40
N THR A 346 -2.94 -10.80 2.96
CA THR A 346 -1.66 -11.38 3.42
C THR A 346 -0.51 -10.45 3.09
N ILE A 347 0.36 -10.22 4.06
CA ILE A 347 1.53 -9.35 3.87
C ILE A 347 2.67 -10.12 3.22
N VAL A 348 3.24 -9.54 2.17
CA VAL A 348 4.44 -10.02 1.48
C VAL A 348 5.51 -8.95 1.63
N SER A 349 6.66 -9.30 2.21
CA SER A 349 7.85 -8.45 2.26
C SER A 349 8.92 -9.00 1.33
N VAL A 350 9.54 -8.13 0.56
CA VAL A 350 10.69 -8.44 -0.31
C VAL A 350 11.86 -7.59 0.14
N HIS A 351 12.99 -8.22 0.42
CA HIS A 351 14.21 -7.54 0.86
C HIS A 351 15.48 -8.21 0.29
N ALA A 352 16.54 -7.37 0.16
CA ALA A 352 17.89 -7.80 -0.21
C ALA A 352 18.66 -8.32 1.00
#